data_009ed72fe4d059737e0d8ffff74fe42f
#
_entry.id   009ed72fe4d059737e0d8ffff74fe42f
#
_cell.length_a   1.000
_cell.length_b   1.000
_cell.length_c   1.000
_cell.angle_alpha   90.00
_cell.angle_beta   90.00
_cell.angle_gamma   90.00
#
_symmetry.space_group_name_H-M   'P 1'
#
loop_
_entity.id
_entity.type
_entity.pdbx_description
1 polymer ?
#
loop_
_entity_poly.entity_id
_entity_poly.type
_entity_poly.pdbx_seq_one_letter_code
_entity_poly.pdbx_strand_id
1 'polypeptide(L)'
;MFKKKELKTVYDLLIKKELSQANNLLINLRQFGVLHPEYLFLMSLFLMETGRTYLAIDSLLLSLKIDNTPEVMKKNNFECTTEKLVEKRYETLISLFEKIKINDLKNMVIQAKEKNDASQFLEHLSKVMPGIRLKAINKL
;
A
#
# COMPACT_ATOMS: atom_id res chain seq x y z
N MET A 1 -15.78 -1.92 11.29
CA MET A 1 -14.60 -2.66 11.72
C MET A 1 -14.04 -3.49 10.57
N PHE A 2 -12.78 -3.35 10.25
CA PHE A 2 -12.14 -4.13 9.19
C PHE A 2 -11.99 -5.59 9.61
N LYS A 3 -12.50 -6.51 8.80
CA LYS A 3 -12.40 -7.94 9.10
C LYS A 3 -11.24 -8.54 8.31
N LYS A 4 -10.24 -9.07 9.03
CA LYS A 4 -9.06 -9.70 8.42
C LYS A 4 -9.42 -10.80 7.42
N LYS A 5 -10.49 -11.55 7.69
CA LYS A 5 -10.97 -12.62 6.82
C LYS A 5 -11.37 -12.10 5.44
N GLU A 6 -12.05 -10.96 5.39
CA GLU A 6 -12.49 -10.37 4.13
C GLU A 6 -11.30 -9.83 3.33
N LEU A 7 -10.32 -9.24 4.01
CA LEU A 7 -9.08 -8.78 3.37
C LEU A 7 -8.34 -9.93 2.72
N LYS A 8 -8.23 -11.07 3.42
CA LYS A 8 -7.60 -12.26 2.86
C LYS A 8 -8.34 -12.78 1.64
N THR A 9 -9.67 -12.78 1.69
CA THR A 9 -10.51 -13.21 0.57
C THR A 9 -10.24 -12.35 -0.67
N VAL A 10 -10.17 -11.03 -0.49
CA VAL A 10 -9.84 -10.11 -1.59
C VAL A 10 -8.45 -10.40 -2.15
N TYR A 11 -7.47 -10.61 -1.28
CA TYR A 11 -6.11 -10.95 -1.69
C TYR A 11 -6.10 -12.20 -2.57
N ASP A 12 -6.77 -13.26 -2.13
CA ASP A 12 -6.85 -14.52 -2.88
C ASP A 12 -7.51 -14.34 -4.25
N LEU A 13 -8.57 -13.52 -4.33
CA LEU A 13 -9.23 -13.21 -5.60
C LEU A 13 -8.31 -12.44 -6.54
N LEU A 14 -7.52 -11.51 -6.02
CA LEU A 14 -6.57 -10.74 -6.81
C LEU A 14 -5.45 -11.62 -7.35
N ILE A 15 -4.95 -12.58 -6.55
CA ILE A 15 -3.93 -13.53 -6.99
C ILE A 15 -4.48 -14.42 -8.12
N LYS A 16 -5.75 -14.83 -8.03
CA LYS A 16 -6.41 -15.61 -9.07
C LYS A 16 -6.89 -14.77 -10.25
N LYS A 17 -6.70 -13.45 -10.19
CA LYS A 17 -7.12 -12.49 -11.21
C LYS A 17 -8.63 -12.47 -11.44
N GLU A 18 -9.40 -12.78 -10.43
CA GLU A 18 -10.86 -12.65 -10.42
C GLU A 18 -11.23 -11.21 -10.05
N LEU A 19 -10.95 -10.29 -10.99
CA LEU A 19 -10.98 -8.85 -10.73
C LEU A 19 -12.36 -8.29 -10.42
N SER A 20 -13.40 -8.82 -11.09
CA SER A 20 -14.76 -8.34 -10.88
C SER A 20 -15.23 -8.60 -9.44
N GLN A 21 -15.00 -9.81 -8.94
CA GLN A 21 -15.36 -10.18 -7.57
C GLN A 21 -14.52 -9.41 -6.55
N ALA A 22 -13.21 -9.27 -6.81
CA ALA A 22 -12.32 -8.50 -5.94
C ALA A 22 -12.79 -7.03 -5.85
N ASN A 23 -13.15 -6.43 -6.97
CA ASN A 23 -13.64 -5.05 -7.01
C ASN A 23 -14.92 -4.88 -6.16
N ASN A 24 -15.86 -5.79 -6.28
CA ASN A 24 -17.10 -5.71 -5.51
C ASN A 24 -16.83 -5.76 -4.00
N LEU A 25 -15.93 -6.64 -3.56
CA LEU A 25 -15.56 -6.73 -2.15
C LEU A 25 -14.79 -5.48 -1.69
N LEU A 26 -13.89 -4.94 -2.53
CA LEU A 26 -13.17 -3.71 -2.20
C LEU A 26 -14.11 -2.53 -2.04
N ILE A 27 -15.13 -2.41 -2.89
CA ILE A 27 -16.15 -1.37 -2.78
C ILE A 27 -16.88 -1.48 -1.44
N ASN A 28 -17.26 -2.70 -1.06
CA ASN A 28 -17.95 -2.92 0.21
C ASN A 28 -17.06 -2.60 1.42
N LEU A 29 -15.77 -2.90 1.33
CA LEU A 29 -14.83 -2.64 2.42
C LEU A 29 -14.49 -1.16 2.61
N ARG A 30 -14.73 -0.32 1.59
CA ARG A 30 -14.44 1.13 1.67
C ARG A 30 -15.08 1.80 2.87
N GLN A 31 -16.30 1.41 3.23
CA GLN A 31 -17.02 2.01 4.34
C GLN A 31 -16.35 1.78 5.69
N PHE A 32 -15.48 0.78 5.80
CA PHE A 32 -14.84 0.42 7.07
C PHE A 32 -13.45 1.05 7.25
N GLY A 33 -12.86 1.61 6.20
CA GLY A 33 -11.59 2.30 6.36
C GLY A 33 -10.76 2.33 5.09
N VAL A 34 -10.96 3.35 4.25
CA VAL A 34 -10.19 3.53 3.01
C VAL A 34 -8.70 3.78 3.26
N LEU A 35 -8.33 4.20 4.49
CA LEU A 35 -6.95 4.48 4.86
C LEU A 35 -6.29 3.31 5.57
N HIS A 36 -6.98 2.16 5.75
CA HIS A 36 -6.37 0.99 6.35
C HIS A 36 -5.21 0.50 5.47
N PRO A 37 -4.01 0.27 6.03
CA PRO A 37 -2.86 -0.12 5.22
C PRO A 37 -3.07 -1.37 4.35
N GLU A 38 -3.74 -2.38 4.88
CA GLU A 38 -4.01 -3.60 4.11
C GLU A 38 -5.02 -3.36 3.00
N TYR A 39 -6.04 -2.52 3.24
CA TYR A 39 -6.97 -2.12 2.19
C TYR A 39 -6.25 -1.41 1.05
N LEU A 40 -5.36 -0.48 1.38
CA LEU A 40 -4.59 0.27 0.39
C LEU A 40 -3.65 -0.63 -0.41
N PHE A 41 -3.06 -1.64 0.25
CA PHE A 41 -2.25 -2.63 -0.44
C PHE A 41 -3.07 -3.42 -1.45
N LEU A 42 -4.24 -3.92 -1.03
CA LEU A 42 -5.14 -4.66 -1.92
C LEU A 42 -5.61 -3.79 -3.08
N MET A 43 -5.93 -2.52 -2.81
CA MET A 43 -6.28 -1.57 -3.87
C MET A 43 -5.13 -1.39 -4.85
N SER A 44 -3.87 -1.36 -4.36
CA SER A 44 -2.71 -1.26 -5.24
C SER A 44 -2.58 -2.46 -6.17
N LEU A 45 -2.83 -3.66 -5.66
CA LEU A 45 -2.81 -4.87 -6.48
C LEU A 45 -3.90 -4.83 -7.56
N PHE A 46 -5.10 -4.38 -7.20
CA PHE A 46 -6.18 -4.23 -8.15
C PHE A 46 -5.84 -3.20 -9.24
N LEU A 47 -5.28 -2.06 -8.85
CA LEU A 47 -4.88 -1.02 -9.79
C LEU A 47 -3.76 -1.50 -10.72
N MET A 48 -2.82 -2.28 -10.19
CA MET A 48 -1.74 -2.88 -10.97
C MET A 48 -2.31 -3.82 -12.04
N GLU A 49 -3.25 -4.68 -11.67
CA GLU A 49 -3.86 -5.64 -12.59
C GLU A 49 -4.72 -4.95 -13.66
N THR A 50 -5.24 -3.77 -13.37
CA THR A 50 -6.02 -2.99 -14.34
C THR A 50 -5.17 -1.99 -15.13
N GLY A 51 -3.85 -2.06 -15.03
CA GLY A 51 -2.93 -1.23 -15.82
C GLY A 51 -2.74 0.20 -15.30
N ARG A 52 -3.21 0.51 -14.10
CA ARG A 52 -3.08 1.85 -13.50
C ARG A 52 -1.85 1.92 -12.60
N THR A 53 -0.68 1.83 -13.22
CA THR A 53 0.60 1.68 -12.52
C THR A 53 0.89 2.80 -11.52
N TYR A 54 0.71 4.07 -11.93
CA TYR A 54 1.02 5.20 -11.04
C TYR A 54 0.06 5.29 -9.85
N LEU A 55 -1.21 4.99 -10.07
CA LEU A 55 -2.18 4.94 -8.97
C LEU A 55 -1.88 3.78 -8.01
N ALA A 56 -1.40 2.66 -8.54
CA ALA A 56 -0.99 1.52 -7.72
C ALA A 56 0.19 1.91 -6.82
N ILE A 57 1.19 2.59 -7.37
CA ILE A 57 2.34 3.09 -6.61
C ILE A 57 1.87 4.05 -5.51
N ASP A 58 1.00 4.99 -5.84
CA ASP A 58 0.49 5.97 -4.90
C ASP A 58 -0.24 5.30 -3.72
N SER A 59 -1.13 4.34 -4.00
CA SER A 59 -1.83 3.58 -2.95
C SER A 59 -0.87 2.80 -2.07
N LEU A 60 0.16 2.23 -2.66
CA LEU A 60 1.13 1.41 -1.94
C LEU A 60 2.03 2.28 -1.04
N LEU A 61 2.45 3.45 -1.53
CA LEU A 61 3.21 4.41 -0.73
C LEU A 61 2.38 4.91 0.45
N LEU A 62 1.10 5.18 0.22
CA LEU A 62 0.18 5.58 1.27
C LEU A 62 0.04 4.48 2.32
N SER A 63 -0.08 3.23 1.89
CA SER A 63 -0.13 2.07 2.78
C SER A 63 1.09 2.01 3.69
N LEU A 64 2.29 2.13 3.12
CA LEU A 64 3.54 2.10 3.89
C LEU A 64 3.65 3.30 4.84
N LYS A 65 3.23 4.48 4.40
CA LYS A 65 3.30 5.69 5.22
C LYS A 65 2.39 5.57 6.45
N ILE A 66 1.16 5.11 6.28
CA ILE A 66 0.23 4.94 7.39
C ILE A 66 0.74 3.90 8.37
N ASP A 67 1.21 2.77 7.85
CA ASP A 67 1.73 1.67 8.67
C ASP A 67 2.95 2.11 9.49
N ASN A 68 3.73 3.08 8.99
CA ASN A 68 4.88 3.65 9.69
C ASN A 68 4.54 4.91 10.50
N THR A 69 3.26 5.22 10.68
CA THR A 69 2.81 6.37 11.47
C THR A 69 1.90 5.91 12.60
N PRO A 70 2.49 5.56 13.78
CA PRO A 70 1.74 4.98 14.90
C PRO A 70 0.54 5.83 15.34
N GLU A 71 0.67 7.15 15.26
CA GLU A 71 -0.41 8.07 15.68
C GLU A 71 -1.64 7.93 14.81
N VAL A 72 -1.45 7.77 13.48
CA VAL A 72 -2.56 7.58 12.54
C VAL A 72 -3.19 6.21 12.75
N MET A 73 -2.38 5.18 12.95
CA MET A 73 -2.87 3.83 13.22
C MET A 73 -3.75 3.81 14.49
N LYS A 74 -3.25 4.44 15.55
CA LYS A 74 -3.97 4.49 16.83
C LYS A 74 -5.26 5.30 16.73
N LYS A 75 -5.21 6.48 16.11
CA LYS A 75 -6.36 7.36 15.94
C LYS A 75 -7.52 6.68 15.21
N ASN A 76 -7.20 5.85 14.23
CA ASN A 76 -8.20 5.18 13.39
C ASN A 76 -8.50 3.73 13.85
N ASN A 77 -7.91 3.30 14.96
CA ASN A 77 -8.06 1.94 15.48
C ASN A 77 -7.66 0.87 14.46
N PHE A 78 -6.65 1.15 13.65
CA PHE A 78 -6.12 0.19 12.68
C PHE A 78 -5.25 -0.84 13.39
N GLU A 79 -5.47 -2.10 13.08
CA GLU A 79 -4.60 -3.17 13.57
C GLU A 79 -3.30 -3.18 12.79
N CYS A 80 -2.21 -3.56 13.46
CA CYS A 80 -0.92 -3.73 12.80
C CYS A 80 -1.01 -4.79 11.71
N THR A 81 -0.36 -4.51 10.57
CA THR A 81 -0.30 -5.44 9.47
C THR A 81 0.55 -6.65 9.83
N THR A 82 0.21 -7.81 9.30
CA THR A 82 1.05 -8.97 9.48
C THR A 82 2.38 -8.77 8.73
N GLU A 83 3.47 -9.23 9.32
CA GLU A 83 4.81 -9.11 8.77
C GLU A 83 4.90 -9.61 7.32
N LYS A 84 4.21 -10.72 7.02
CA LYS A 84 4.18 -11.31 5.68
C LYS A 84 3.61 -10.36 4.62
N LEU A 85 2.55 -9.63 4.97
CA LEU A 85 1.96 -8.66 4.04
C LEU A 85 2.82 -7.42 3.87
N VAL A 86 3.50 -6.98 4.92
CA VAL A 86 4.46 -5.87 4.82
C VAL A 86 5.54 -6.19 3.81
N GLU A 87 6.13 -7.39 3.90
CA GLU A 87 7.16 -7.84 2.96
C GLU A 87 6.65 -7.84 1.52
N LYS A 88 5.45 -8.34 1.29
CA LYS A 88 4.84 -8.35 -0.04
C LYS A 88 4.61 -6.96 -0.60
N ARG A 89 4.35 -5.97 0.25
CA ARG A 89 4.22 -4.58 -0.17
C ARG A 89 5.52 -4.05 -0.76
N TYR A 90 6.64 -4.31 -0.09
CA TYR A 90 7.96 -3.92 -0.61
C TYR A 90 8.25 -4.59 -1.94
N GLU A 91 8.00 -5.89 -2.06
CA GLU A 91 8.19 -6.64 -3.31
C GLU A 91 7.36 -6.08 -4.46
N THR A 92 6.10 -5.76 -4.18
CA THR A 92 5.19 -5.18 -5.17
C THR A 92 5.68 -3.80 -5.63
N LEU A 93 6.12 -2.97 -4.69
CA LEU A 93 6.64 -1.64 -5.00
C LEU A 93 7.91 -1.71 -5.83
N ILE A 94 8.81 -2.65 -5.52
CA ILE A 94 10.01 -2.90 -6.31
C ILE A 94 9.63 -3.24 -7.76
N SER A 95 8.68 -4.16 -7.96
CA SER A 95 8.20 -4.52 -9.30
C SER A 95 7.63 -3.34 -10.06
N LEU A 96 6.86 -2.49 -9.38
CA LEU A 96 6.26 -1.31 -10.00
C LEU A 96 7.30 -0.29 -10.43
N PHE A 97 8.28 0.00 -9.59
CA PHE A 97 9.37 0.92 -9.95
C PHE A 97 10.25 0.36 -11.07
N GLU A 98 10.45 -0.97 -11.10
CA GLU A 98 11.14 -1.61 -12.21
C GLU A 98 10.38 -1.44 -13.51
N LYS A 99 9.07 -1.61 -13.48
CA LYS A 99 8.20 -1.46 -14.64
C LYS A 99 8.26 -0.06 -15.24
N ILE A 100 8.32 0.97 -14.41
CA ILE A 100 8.42 2.37 -14.88
C ILE A 100 9.87 2.86 -14.98
N LYS A 101 10.84 1.98 -14.77
CA LYS A 101 12.29 2.22 -14.97
C LYS A 101 12.88 3.33 -14.09
N ILE A 102 12.42 3.46 -12.85
CA ILE A 102 13.01 4.38 -11.88
C ILE A 102 13.90 3.59 -10.92
N ASN A 103 15.14 3.34 -11.36
CA ASN A 103 16.07 2.45 -10.64
C ASN A 103 16.50 2.99 -9.28
N ASP A 104 16.66 4.30 -9.14
CA ASP A 104 17.07 4.90 -7.87
C ASP A 104 16.05 4.62 -6.77
N LEU A 105 14.77 4.83 -7.07
CA LEU A 105 13.69 4.55 -6.11
C LEU A 105 13.56 3.06 -5.85
N LYS A 106 13.72 2.23 -6.88
CA LYS A 106 13.72 0.79 -6.72
C LYS A 106 14.78 0.34 -5.73
N ASN A 107 16.02 0.84 -5.86
CA ASN A 107 17.11 0.49 -4.97
C ASN A 107 16.85 0.95 -3.53
N MET A 108 16.25 2.11 -3.35
CA MET A 108 15.87 2.60 -2.02
C MET A 108 14.83 1.70 -1.36
N VAL A 109 13.87 1.20 -2.12
CA VAL A 109 12.86 0.26 -1.60
C VAL A 109 13.51 -1.07 -1.20
N ILE A 110 14.45 -1.56 -2.00
CA ILE A 110 15.19 -2.78 -1.66
C ILE A 110 15.91 -2.61 -0.32
N GLN A 111 16.56 -1.48 -0.09
CA GLN A 111 17.22 -1.19 1.18
C GLN A 111 16.22 -1.09 2.33
N ALA A 112 15.08 -0.45 2.09
CA ALA A 112 14.02 -0.33 3.10
C ALA A 112 13.48 -1.71 3.50
N LYS A 113 13.32 -2.61 2.54
CA LYS A 113 12.88 -3.98 2.80
C LYS A 113 13.88 -4.73 3.66
N GLU A 114 15.18 -4.63 3.35
CA GLU A 114 16.24 -5.29 4.11
C GLU A 114 16.28 -4.82 5.57
N LYS A 115 16.07 -3.52 5.78
CA LYS A 115 16.07 -2.93 7.13
C LYS A 115 14.72 -3.03 7.82
N ASN A 116 13.68 -3.45 7.10
CA ASN A 116 12.29 -3.42 7.56
C ASN A 116 11.90 -2.04 8.11
N ASP A 117 12.37 -0.98 7.44
CA ASP A 117 12.12 0.39 7.84
C ASP A 117 12.02 1.28 6.60
N ALA A 118 10.82 1.81 6.36
CA ALA A 118 10.53 2.65 5.21
C ALA A 118 10.70 4.15 5.49
N SER A 119 11.08 4.53 6.71
CA SER A 119 11.12 5.94 7.14
C SER A 119 11.97 6.82 6.24
N GLN A 120 13.22 6.42 5.97
CA GLN A 120 14.13 7.21 5.14
C GLN A 120 13.65 7.30 3.70
N PHE A 121 13.16 6.20 3.17
CA PHE A 121 12.63 6.12 1.82
C PHE A 121 11.41 7.05 1.66
N LEU A 122 10.47 7.00 2.58
CA LEU A 122 9.27 7.82 2.55
C LEU A 122 9.59 9.31 2.72
N GLU A 123 10.56 9.64 3.58
CA GLU A 123 11.03 11.00 3.75
C GLU A 123 11.65 11.53 2.46
N HIS A 124 12.49 10.74 1.80
CA HIS A 124 13.10 11.10 0.52
C HIS A 124 12.02 11.35 -0.54
N LEU A 125 11.04 10.46 -0.63
CA LEU A 125 9.95 10.61 -1.60
C LEU A 125 9.13 11.88 -1.38
N SER A 126 8.90 12.28 -0.14
CA SER A 126 8.17 13.50 0.16
C SER A 126 8.87 14.75 -0.35
N LYS A 127 10.20 14.68 -0.55
CA LYS A 127 11.01 15.78 -1.09
C LYS A 127 11.06 15.78 -2.61
N VAL A 128 11.21 14.60 -3.23
CA VAL A 128 11.38 14.46 -4.70
C VAL A 128 10.09 14.31 -5.46
N MET A 129 9.11 13.66 -4.85
CA MET A 129 7.79 13.46 -5.44
C MET A 129 6.74 13.87 -4.41
N PRO A 130 6.45 15.16 -4.28
CA PRO A 130 5.45 15.61 -3.30
C PRO A 130 4.08 15.12 -3.72
N GLY A 131 3.82 13.85 -3.49
CA GLY A 131 2.53 13.24 -3.74
C GLY A 131 1.47 13.87 -2.86
N ILE A 132 0.37 14.23 -3.46
CA ILE A 132 -0.74 14.89 -2.77
C ILE A 132 -1.21 14.04 -1.58
N ARG A 133 -1.24 12.72 -1.75
CA ARG A 133 -1.71 11.80 -0.70
C ARG A 133 -0.76 11.71 0.47
N LEU A 134 0.56 11.73 0.21
CA LEU A 134 1.54 11.70 1.29
C LEU A 134 1.46 12.95 2.14
N LYS A 135 1.22 14.11 1.52
CA LYS A 135 1.00 15.36 2.24
C LYS A 135 -0.30 15.34 3.04
N ALA A 136 -1.35 14.74 2.49
CA ALA A 136 -2.65 14.64 3.17
C ALA A 136 -2.55 13.85 4.47
N ILE A 137 -1.72 12.80 4.51
CA ILE A 137 -1.52 12.01 5.73
C ILE A 137 -0.93 12.85 6.86
N ASN A 138 -0.01 13.75 6.53
CA ASN A 138 0.62 14.62 7.55
C ASN A 138 -0.38 15.57 8.19
N LYS A 139 -1.56 15.75 7.61
CA LYS A 139 -2.65 16.57 8.16
C LYS A 139 -3.66 15.75 8.95
N LEU A 140 -3.52 14.44 8.95
CA LEU A 140 -4.39 13.58 9.73
C LEU A 140 -3.99 13.60 11.21
#